data_2dc9e7a3c17201dbcadb67a5ecfa8471
#
_entry.id   2dc9e7a3c17201dbcadb67a5ecfa8471
#
_cell.length_a   1.000
_cell.length_b   1.000
_cell.length_c   1.000
_cell.angle_alpha   90.00
_cell.angle_beta   90.00
_cell.angle_gamma   90.00
#
_symmetry.space_group_name_H-M   'P 1'
#
loop_
_entity.id
_entity.type
_entity.pdbx_description
1 polymer ?
#
loop_
_entity_poly.entity_id
_entity_poly.type
_entity_poly.pdbx_seq_one_letter_code
_entity_poly.pdbx_strand_id
1 'polypeptide(L)'
;CARLTFDGGSENPLARALPPLIALPLARVQGLDQALELLFAETDRVRCGQRLLADRLFEVVVLQLLRWLLDHPQEAGMRPGLITGLSDPRLARALVAMHDHPGAAWTLERMAGHAGMSRTAFANTFRELLGQTPADYLTGWRMALAQSRLREGRPIKLLGEELGYANPSAFSRAFTARVGKSPRAWLTD
;
A
#
# COMPACT_ATOMS: atom_id res chain seq x y z
N CYS A 1 -7.49 3.88 23.20
CA CYS A 1 -7.54 3.35 21.82
C CYS A 1 -7.27 4.46 20.83
N ALA A 2 -6.44 4.20 19.81
CA ALA A 2 -6.23 5.06 18.66
C ALA A 2 -6.74 4.35 17.38
N ARG A 3 -7.16 5.14 16.40
CA ARG A 3 -7.67 4.63 15.12
C ARG A 3 -6.90 5.24 13.98
N LEU A 4 -6.34 4.39 13.12
CA LEU A 4 -5.76 4.78 11.84
C LEU A 4 -6.81 4.59 10.74
N THR A 5 -7.02 5.61 9.94
CA THR A 5 -7.91 5.54 8.78
C THR A 5 -7.08 5.66 7.51
N PHE A 6 -7.23 4.70 6.62
CA PHE A 6 -6.58 4.71 5.30
C PHE A 6 -7.52 5.35 4.27
N ASP A 7 -6.98 6.18 3.41
CA ASP A 7 -7.70 6.65 2.22
C ASP A 7 -8.11 5.44 1.38
N GLY A 8 -9.39 5.36 1.01
CA GLY A 8 -9.94 4.17 0.36
C GLY A 8 -10.41 3.07 1.31
N GLY A 9 -10.29 3.26 2.64
CA GLY A 9 -10.78 2.31 3.64
C GLY A 9 -10.18 0.92 3.49
N SER A 10 -11.02 -0.12 3.53
CA SER A 10 -10.60 -1.53 3.35
C SER A 10 -10.02 -1.86 1.97
N GLU A 11 -10.25 -1.02 0.96
CA GLU A 11 -9.71 -1.20 -0.38
C GLU A 11 -8.28 -0.67 -0.53
N ASN A 12 -7.78 0.06 0.47
CA ASN A 12 -6.40 0.52 0.47
C ASN A 12 -5.42 -0.67 0.44
N PRO A 13 -4.45 -0.71 -0.49
CA PRO A 13 -3.51 -1.83 -0.61
C PRO A 13 -2.71 -2.13 0.65
N LEU A 14 -2.37 -1.10 1.45
CA LEU A 14 -1.67 -1.29 2.72
C LEU A 14 -2.61 -1.89 3.78
N ALA A 15 -3.85 -1.38 3.88
CA ALA A 15 -4.84 -1.95 4.80
C ALA A 15 -5.12 -3.43 4.50
N ARG A 16 -5.19 -3.79 3.22
CA ARG A 16 -5.38 -5.19 2.78
C ARG A 16 -4.16 -6.09 3.01
N ALA A 17 -2.97 -5.50 3.08
CA ALA A 17 -1.74 -6.24 3.32
C ALA A 17 -1.53 -6.61 4.80
N LEU A 18 -2.19 -5.89 5.71
CA LEU A 18 -2.08 -6.14 7.14
C LEU A 18 -3.02 -7.29 7.55
N PRO A 19 -2.58 -8.17 8.45
CA PRO A 19 -3.46 -9.17 9.04
C PRO A 19 -4.48 -8.50 9.97
N PRO A 20 -5.62 -9.17 10.25
CA PRO A 20 -6.68 -8.60 11.08
C PRO A 20 -6.25 -8.33 12.54
N LEU A 21 -5.20 -8.99 12.99
CA LEU A 21 -4.61 -8.81 14.32
C LEU A 21 -3.10 -8.99 14.21
N ILE A 22 -2.35 -8.07 14.82
CA ILE A 22 -0.92 -8.15 15.00
C ILE A 22 -0.65 -8.05 16.51
N ALA A 23 -0.08 -9.10 17.09
CA ALA A 23 0.36 -9.10 18.48
C ALA A 23 1.88 -9.20 18.52
N LEU A 24 2.52 -8.16 19.07
CA LEU A 24 3.98 -8.06 19.11
C LEU A 24 4.45 -7.81 20.54
N PRO A 25 5.51 -8.51 21.00
CA PRO A 25 6.21 -8.13 22.22
C PRO A 25 6.86 -6.75 22.03
N LEU A 26 6.52 -5.78 22.90
CA LEU A 26 7.06 -4.41 22.80
C LEU A 26 8.58 -4.36 22.76
N ALA A 27 9.25 -5.21 23.55
CA ALA A 27 10.71 -5.29 23.61
C ALA A 27 11.39 -5.66 22.27
N ARG A 28 10.62 -6.17 21.27
CA ARG A 28 11.17 -6.52 19.94
C ARG A 28 11.15 -5.36 18.96
N VAL A 29 10.38 -4.33 19.23
CA VAL A 29 10.27 -3.18 18.32
C VAL A 29 11.07 -2.02 18.91
N GLN A 30 12.26 -1.80 18.36
CA GLN A 30 13.17 -0.77 18.87
C GLN A 30 12.51 0.62 18.88
N GLY A 31 12.53 1.28 20.03
CA GLY A 31 11.97 2.62 20.22
C GLY A 31 10.44 2.68 20.32
N LEU A 32 9.74 1.56 20.25
CA LEU A 32 8.27 1.54 20.37
C LEU A 32 7.83 1.80 21.81
N ASP A 33 8.54 1.24 22.78
CA ASP A 33 8.33 1.47 24.21
C ASP A 33 8.38 2.95 24.54
N GLN A 34 9.42 3.65 24.10
CA GLN A 34 9.61 5.09 24.32
C GLN A 34 8.50 5.91 23.65
N ALA A 35 8.13 5.57 22.41
CA ALA A 35 7.07 6.25 21.70
C ALA A 35 5.70 6.06 22.36
N LEU A 36 5.43 4.87 22.89
CA LEU A 36 4.21 4.58 23.65
C LEU A 36 4.20 5.27 25.02
N GLU A 37 5.32 5.31 25.74
CA GLU A 37 5.43 6.04 27.00
C GLU A 37 5.11 7.53 26.82
N LEU A 38 5.69 8.16 25.78
CA LEU A 38 5.39 9.55 25.45
C LEU A 38 3.91 9.75 25.06
N LEU A 39 3.35 8.85 24.26
CA LEU A 39 1.94 8.89 23.85
C LEU A 39 1.01 8.77 25.06
N PHE A 40 1.27 7.82 25.97
CA PHE A 40 0.45 7.63 27.17
C PHE A 40 0.59 8.81 28.14
N ALA A 41 1.81 9.30 28.35
CA ALA A 41 2.03 10.48 29.19
C ALA A 41 1.30 11.73 28.67
N GLU A 42 1.21 11.89 27.34
CA GLU A 42 0.47 13.00 26.74
C GLU A 42 -1.05 12.83 26.84
N THR A 43 -1.55 11.58 26.82
CA THR A 43 -2.99 11.32 26.93
C THR A 43 -3.51 11.35 28.37
N ASP A 44 -2.63 11.29 29.36
CA ASP A 44 -2.99 11.24 30.79
C ASP A 44 -3.45 12.59 31.36
N ARG A 45 -3.08 13.72 30.73
CA ARG A 45 -3.42 15.06 31.22
C ARG A 45 -3.87 15.97 30.07
N VAL A 46 -5.01 16.64 30.25
CA VAL A 46 -5.49 17.63 29.27
C VAL A 46 -4.58 18.88 29.30
N ARG A 47 -3.92 19.13 28.13
CA ARG A 47 -3.01 20.27 27.93
C ARG A 47 -3.29 20.94 26.59
N CYS A 48 -2.84 22.19 26.45
CA CYS A 48 -2.87 22.86 25.15
C CYS A 48 -2.01 22.10 24.14
N GLY A 49 -2.57 21.82 22.95
CA GLY A 49 -1.89 21.07 21.90
C GLY A 49 -1.87 19.55 22.10
N GLN A 50 -2.41 18.99 23.19
CA GLN A 50 -2.42 17.57 23.53
C GLN A 50 -2.85 16.69 22.33
N ARG A 51 -3.97 17.01 21.70
CA ARG A 51 -4.49 16.21 20.59
C ARG A 51 -3.50 16.16 19.41
N LEU A 52 -2.94 17.33 19.05
CA LEU A 52 -1.98 17.41 17.94
C LEU A 52 -0.71 16.60 18.24
N LEU A 53 -0.18 16.69 19.46
CA LEU A 53 1.00 15.95 19.86
C LEU A 53 0.71 14.44 19.93
N ALA A 54 -0.43 14.03 20.49
CA ALA A 54 -0.83 12.63 20.54
C ALA A 54 -1.01 12.03 19.14
N ASP A 55 -1.60 12.77 18.17
CA ASP A 55 -1.72 12.33 16.79
C ASP A 55 -0.33 12.11 16.16
N ARG A 56 0.63 13.02 16.38
CA ARG A 56 2.01 12.87 15.87
C ARG A 56 2.76 11.71 16.51
N LEU A 57 2.61 11.52 17.81
CA LEU A 57 3.21 10.37 18.49
C LEU A 57 2.60 9.05 18.00
N PHE A 58 1.31 9.03 17.74
CA PHE A 58 0.66 7.86 17.17
C PHE A 58 1.16 7.54 15.74
N GLU A 59 1.41 8.55 14.91
CA GLU A 59 2.05 8.36 13.60
C GLU A 59 3.44 7.72 13.75
N VAL A 60 4.23 8.15 14.73
CA VAL A 60 5.55 7.55 15.04
C VAL A 60 5.40 6.07 15.42
N VAL A 61 4.45 5.75 16.31
CA VAL A 61 4.15 4.35 16.69
C VAL A 61 3.81 3.50 15.46
N VAL A 62 2.92 3.99 14.59
CA VAL A 62 2.54 3.28 13.36
C VAL A 62 3.74 3.07 12.43
N LEU A 63 4.59 4.08 12.25
CA LEU A 63 5.79 3.97 11.41
C LEU A 63 6.80 2.95 11.98
N GLN A 64 7.00 2.91 13.30
CA GLN A 64 7.87 1.92 13.93
C GLN A 64 7.33 0.49 13.74
N LEU A 65 6.03 0.30 13.90
CA LEU A 65 5.38 -0.99 13.63
C LEU A 65 5.53 -1.43 12.17
N LEU A 66 5.28 -0.51 11.22
CA LEU A 66 5.43 -0.82 9.79
C LEU A 66 6.87 -1.17 9.43
N ARG A 67 7.86 -0.44 9.94
CA ARG A 67 9.28 -0.76 9.75
C ARG A 67 9.61 -2.15 10.29
N TRP A 68 9.17 -2.44 11.51
CA TRP A 68 9.41 -3.77 12.09
C TRP A 68 8.76 -4.88 11.25
N LEU A 69 7.55 -4.69 10.74
CA LEU A 69 6.88 -5.64 9.86
C LEU A 69 7.62 -5.87 8.54
N LEU A 70 8.25 -4.83 7.99
CA LEU A 70 9.09 -4.92 6.79
C LEU A 70 10.39 -5.68 7.06
N ASP A 71 10.98 -5.48 8.24
CA ASP A 71 12.23 -6.13 8.61
C ASP A 71 12.01 -7.59 9.06
N HIS A 72 10.83 -7.93 9.60
CA HIS A 72 10.52 -9.24 10.19
C HIS A 72 9.18 -9.83 9.70
N PRO A 73 8.92 -9.91 8.39
CA PRO A 73 7.61 -10.32 7.86
C PRO A 73 7.23 -11.76 8.25
N GLN A 74 8.22 -12.65 8.36
CA GLN A 74 7.99 -14.05 8.73
C GLN A 74 7.61 -14.19 10.20
N GLU A 75 8.30 -13.48 11.10
CA GLU A 75 7.99 -13.48 12.53
C GLU A 75 6.61 -12.90 12.82
N ALA A 76 6.18 -11.93 12.01
CA ALA A 76 4.85 -11.34 12.07
C ALA A 76 3.76 -12.24 11.45
N GLY A 77 4.11 -13.41 10.91
CA GLY A 77 3.15 -14.28 10.25
C GLY A 77 2.52 -13.67 8.99
N MET A 78 3.24 -12.77 8.32
CA MET A 78 2.74 -12.07 7.14
C MET A 78 2.55 -13.05 5.98
N ARG A 79 1.37 -12.98 5.34
CA ARG A 79 1.09 -13.71 4.10
C ARG A 79 1.74 -13.01 2.91
N PRO A 80 1.96 -13.74 1.78
CA PRO A 80 2.39 -13.09 0.54
C PRO A 80 1.53 -11.88 0.20
N GLY A 81 2.17 -10.71 -0.02
CA GLY A 81 1.48 -9.45 -0.25
C GLY A 81 2.43 -8.25 -0.31
N LEU A 82 1.88 -7.04 -0.16
CA LEU A 82 2.66 -5.81 -0.28
C LEU A 82 3.81 -5.74 0.75
N ILE A 83 3.56 -6.10 2.02
CA ILE A 83 4.57 -6.04 3.09
C ILE A 83 5.74 -6.99 2.78
N THR A 84 5.45 -8.25 2.46
CA THR A 84 6.48 -9.23 2.10
C THR A 84 7.22 -8.89 0.81
N GLY A 85 6.54 -8.24 -0.15
CA GLY A 85 7.19 -7.72 -1.35
C GLY A 85 8.14 -6.55 -1.07
N LEU A 86 7.75 -5.63 -0.19
CA LEU A 86 8.56 -4.49 0.22
C LEU A 86 9.71 -4.87 1.15
N SER A 87 9.66 -6.02 1.82
CA SER A 87 10.75 -6.52 2.65
C SER A 87 11.96 -7.03 1.84
N ASP A 88 11.78 -7.41 0.57
CA ASP A 88 12.91 -7.68 -0.35
C ASP A 88 13.40 -6.36 -0.97
N PRO A 89 14.64 -5.91 -0.70
CA PRO A 89 15.15 -4.63 -1.19
C PRO A 89 15.17 -4.50 -2.72
N ARG A 90 15.24 -5.62 -3.44
CA ARG A 90 15.23 -5.63 -4.92
C ARG A 90 13.82 -5.38 -5.41
N LEU A 91 12.83 -6.12 -4.89
CA LEU A 91 11.43 -5.92 -5.25
C LEU A 91 10.92 -4.56 -4.79
N ALA A 92 11.36 -4.07 -3.62
CA ALA A 92 11.00 -2.74 -3.12
C ALA A 92 11.32 -1.64 -4.15
N ARG A 93 12.50 -1.67 -4.79
CA ARG A 93 12.84 -0.70 -5.85
C ARG A 93 11.87 -0.73 -7.03
N ALA A 94 11.48 -1.92 -7.47
CA ALA A 94 10.52 -2.05 -8.57
C ALA A 94 9.12 -1.61 -8.15
N LEU A 95 8.68 -1.98 -6.95
CA LEU A 95 7.37 -1.61 -6.40
C LEU A 95 7.26 -0.09 -6.23
N VAL A 96 8.25 0.57 -5.64
CA VAL A 96 8.29 2.03 -5.50
C VAL A 96 8.22 2.70 -6.87
N ALA A 97 9.04 2.27 -7.84
CA ALA A 97 9.01 2.84 -9.19
C ALA A 97 7.63 2.66 -9.88
N MET A 98 6.98 1.50 -9.69
CA MET A 98 5.62 1.25 -10.20
C MET A 98 4.56 2.13 -9.52
N HIS A 99 4.73 2.41 -8.21
CA HIS A 99 3.83 3.26 -7.45
C HIS A 99 3.97 4.73 -7.82
N ASP A 100 5.20 5.20 -8.02
CA ASP A 100 5.49 6.60 -8.39
C ASP A 100 5.05 6.90 -9.83
N HIS A 101 5.15 5.92 -10.72
CA HIS A 101 4.85 6.09 -12.14
C HIS A 101 3.85 5.05 -12.66
N PRO A 102 2.61 4.97 -12.09
CA PRO A 102 1.65 3.93 -12.46
C PRO A 102 1.23 3.95 -13.93
N GLY A 103 1.21 5.13 -14.56
CA GLY A 103 0.83 5.31 -15.96
C GLY A 103 1.92 4.97 -16.98
N ALA A 104 3.15 4.73 -16.53
CA ALA A 104 4.24 4.42 -17.45
C ALA A 104 4.01 3.11 -18.22
N ALA A 105 4.66 2.99 -19.40
CA ALA A 105 4.66 1.75 -20.18
C ALA A 105 5.55 0.71 -19.48
N TRP A 106 4.94 -0.03 -18.57
CA TRP A 106 5.61 -1.08 -17.81
C TRP A 106 5.64 -2.39 -18.60
N THR A 107 6.82 -2.96 -18.73
CA THR A 107 7.07 -4.32 -19.22
C THR A 107 7.71 -5.14 -18.12
N LEU A 108 7.63 -6.46 -18.19
CA LEU A 108 8.32 -7.34 -17.24
C LEU A 108 9.83 -7.06 -17.19
N GLU A 109 10.43 -6.77 -18.35
CA GLU A 109 11.84 -6.44 -18.47
C GLU A 109 12.19 -5.14 -17.74
N ARG A 110 11.37 -4.09 -17.90
CA ARG A 110 11.55 -2.82 -17.21
C ARG A 110 11.41 -2.97 -15.70
N MET A 111 10.40 -3.72 -15.24
CA MET A 111 10.20 -4.01 -13.81
C MET A 111 11.40 -4.77 -13.23
N ALA A 112 11.86 -5.82 -13.93
CA ALA A 112 13.03 -6.61 -13.53
C ALA A 112 14.31 -5.77 -13.51
N GLY A 113 14.47 -4.83 -14.47
CA GLY A 113 15.57 -3.86 -14.50
C GLY A 113 15.63 -2.99 -13.25
N HIS A 114 14.49 -2.45 -12.79
CA HIS A 114 14.42 -1.69 -11.52
C HIS A 114 14.81 -2.54 -10.30
N ALA A 115 14.49 -3.83 -10.33
CA ALA A 115 14.88 -4.77 -9.27
C ALA A 115 16.36 -5.20 -9.36
N GLY A 116 17.04 -4.97 -10.50
CA GLY A 116 18.37 -5.51 -10.77
C GLY A 116 18.36 -7.03 -10.93
N MET A 117 17.30 -7.59 -11.51
CA MET A 117 17.08 -9.02 -11.65
C MET A 117 16.86 -9.43 -13.12
N SER A 118 17.10 -10.71 -13.44
CA SER A 118 16.62 -11.28 -14.70
C SER A 118 15.08 -11.36 -14.70
N ARG A 119 14.45 -11.34 -15.89
CA ARG A 119 12.98 -11.44 -16.02
C ARG A 119 12.40 -12.66 -15.30
N THR A 120 13.03 -13.82 -15.46
CA THR A 120 12.57 -15.06 -14.84
C THR A 120 12.70 -15.02 -13.31
N ALA A 121 13.84 -14.60 -12.79
CA ALA A 121 14.06 -14.47 -11.36
C ALA A 121 13.06 -13.47 -10.74
N PHE A 122 12.88 -12.30 -11.37
CA PHE A 122 11.94 -11.29 -10.92
C PHE A 122 10.50 -11.82 -10.88
N ALA A 123 10.01 -12.45 -11.96
CA ALA A 123 8.65 -12.96 -12.01
C ALA A 123 8.38 -14.03 -10.95
N ASN A 124 9.35 -14.93 -10.70
CA ASN A 124 9.22 -15.98 -9.70
C ASN A 124 9.22 -15.41 -8.28
N THR A 125 10.24 -14.60 -7.93
CA THR A 125 10.33 -13.96 -6.61
C THR A 125 9.12 -13.06 -6.35
N PHE A 126 8.67 -12.30 -7.37
CA PHE A 126 7.49 -11.46 -7.25
C PHE A 126 6.24 -12.27 -6.92
N ARG A 127 6.02 -13.41 -7.62
CA ARG A 127 4.87 -14.27 -7.34
C ARG A 127 4.96 -14.93 -5.97
N GLU A 128 6.15 -15.34 -5.56
CA GLU A 128 6.39 -15.94 -4.25
C GLU A 128 6.06 -14.96 -3.13
N LEU A 129 6.60 -13.74 -3.19
CA LEU A 129 6.48 -12.74 -2.12
C LEU A 129 5.19 -11.93 -2.16
N LEU A 130 4.59 -11.69 -3.35
CA LEU A 130 3.36 -10.93 -3.46
C LEU A 130 2.11 -11.80 -3.71
N GLY A 131 2.27 -13.09 -4.01
CA GLY A 131 1.15 -13.99 -4.27
C GLY A 131 0.46 -13.79 -5.61
N GLN A 132 0.98 -12.91 -6.50
CA GLN A 132 0.39 -12.57 -7.80
C GLN A 132 1.45 -12.17 -8.82
N THR A 133 1.08 -12.10 -10.09
CA THR A 133 2.03 -11.66 -11.13
C THR A 133 2.28 -10.15 -11.07
N PRO A 134 3.45 -9.67 -11.56
CA PRO A 134 3.75 -8.24 -11.65
C PRO A 134 2.69 -7.42 -12.41
N ALA A 135 2.14 -8.00 -13.49
CA ALA A 135 1.11 -7.35 -14.31
C ALA A 135 -0.24 -7.25 -13.57
N ASP A 136 -0.64 -8.29 -12.84
CA ASP A 136 -1.86 -8.31 -12.04
C ASP A 136 -1.75 -7.30 -10.88
N TYR A 137 -0.56 -7.26 -10.24
CA TYR A 137 -0.28 -6.29 -9.19
C TYR A 137 -0.42 -4.85 -9.69
N LEU A 138 0.26 -4.51 -10.79
CA LEU A 138 0.19 -3.17 -11.38
C LEU A 138 -1.25 -2.79 -11.76
N THR A 139 -1.99 -3.74 -12.34
CA THR A 139 -3.41 -3.53 -12.67
C THR A 139 -4.22 -3.25 -11.40
N GLY A 140 -4.02 -4.02 -10.34
CA GLY A 140 -4.66 -3.80 -9.05
C GLY A 140 -4.33 -2.44 -8.44
N TRP A 141 -3.05 -2.04 -8.48
CA TRP A 141 -2.59 -0.73 -8.02
C TRP A 141 -3.23 0.42 -8.79
N ARG A 142 -3.25 0.34 -10.13
CA ARG A 142 -3.93 1.32 -11.00
C ARG A 142 -5.42 1.45 -10.66
N MET A 143 -6.09 0.34 -10.36
CA MET A 143 -7.52 0.37 -9.98
C MET A 143 -7.74 0.97 -8.60
N ALA A 144 -6.86 0.72 -7.63
CA ALA A 144 -6.94 1.36 -6.33
C ALA A 144 -6.76 2.89 -6.44
N LEU A 145 -5.79 3.33 -7.24
CA LEU A 145 -5.59 4.76 -7.54
C LEU A 145 -6.79 5.37 -8.28
N ALA A 146 -7.35 4.62 -9.24
CA ALA A 146 -8.55 5.07 -9.96
C ALA A 146 -9.72 5.32 -9.01
N GLN A 147 -9.97 4.39 -8.07
CA GLN A 147 -11.02 4.53 -7.08
C GLN A 147 -10.80 5.74 -6.16
N SER A 148 -9.57 5.97 -5.69
CA SER A 148 -9.24 7.15 -4.87
C SER A 148 -9.49 8.45 -5.64
N ARG A 149 -8.93 8.58 -6.84
CA ARG A 149 -9.06 9.78 -7.67
C ARG A 149 -10.50 10.04 -8.14
N LEU A 150 -11.28 8.98 -8.34
CA LEU A 150 -12.72 9.13 -8.65
C LEU A 150 -13.49 9.72 -7.47
N ARG A 151 -13.19 9.31 -6.22
CA ARG A 151 -13.79 9.92 -5.00
C ARG A 151 -13.41 11.40 -4.86
N GLU A 152 -12.22 11.78 -5.30
CA GLU A 152 -11.74 13.16 -5.35
C GLU A 152 -12.36 13.97 -6.50
N GLY A 153 -13.25 13.37 -7.30
CA GLY A 153 -13.92 14.02 -8.43
C GLY A 153 -13.13 14.09 -9.73
N ARG A 154 -12.03 13.30 -9.84
CA ARG A 154 -11.22 13.30 -11.07
C ARG A 154 -12.03 12.75 -12.26
N PRO A 155 -12.05 13.41 -13.43
CA PRO A 155 -12.81 12.96 -14.60
C PRO A 155 -12.34 11.60 -15.11
N ILE A 156 -13.29 10.68 -15.35
CA ILE A 156 -13.02 9.31 -15.85
C ILE A 156 -12.15 9.31 -17.11
N LYS A 157 -12.38 10.27 -18.02
CA LYS A 157 -11.63 10.37 -19.28
C LYS A 157 -10.13 10.59 -19.06
N LEU A 158 -9.76 11.41 -18.08
CA LEU A 158 -8.35 11.71 -17.76
C LEU A 158 -7.67 10.55 -17.04
N LEU A 159 -8.40 9.83 -16.19
CA LEU A 159 -7.84 8.72 -15.42
C LEU A 159 -7.30 7.59 -16.30
N GLY A 160 -7.95 7.31 -17.43
CA GLY A 160 -7.46 6.28 -18.35
C GLY A 160 -6.05 6.58 -18.86
N GLU A 161 -5.81 7.80 -19.28
CA GLU A 161 -4.50 8.27 -19.76
C GLU A 161 -3.47 8.33 -18.63
N GLU A 162 -3.82 8.95 -17.50
CA GLU A 162 -2.96 9.07 -16.31
C GLU A 162 -2.49 7.71 -15.77
N LEU A 163 -3.31 6.68 -15.91
CA LEU A 163 -3.01 5.32 -15.45
C LEU A 163 -2.46 4.41 -16.56
N GLY A 164 -2.13 4.96 -17.73
CA GLY A 164 -1.44 4.25 -18.79
C GLY A 164 -2.33 3.31 -19.63
N TYR A 165 -3.61 3.63 -19.75
CA TYR A 165 -4.51 2.94 -20.67
C TYR A 165 -4.57 3.67 -22.01
N ALA A 166 -4.57 2.91 -23.11
CA ALA A 166 -4.54 3.45 -24.45
C ALA A 166 -5.77 4.33 -24.80
N ASN A 167 -6.91 4.08 -24.15
CA ASN A 167 -8.13 4.86 -24.33
C ASN A 167 -9.11 4.63 -23.16
N PRO A 168 -10.13 5.50 -23.01
CA PRO A 168 -11.13 5.38 -21.93
C PRO A 168 -11.89 4.05 -21.93
N SER A 169 -12.11 3.44 -23.09
CA SER A 169 -12.80 2.14 -23.17
C SER A 169 -11.95 1.00 -22.61
N ALA A 170 -10.64 1.01 -22.86
CA ALA A 170 -9.70 0.05 -22.27
C ALA A 170 -9.64 0.18 -20.76
N PHE A 171 -9.58 1.42 -20.26
CA PHE A 171 -9.66 1.71 -18.81
C PHE A 171 -10.97 1.20 -18.20
N SER A 172 -12.12 1.55 -18.79
CA SER A 172 -13.43 1.14 -18.27
C SER A 172 -13.59 -0.38 -18.23
N ARG A 173 -13.11 -1.11 -19.24
CA ARG A 173 -13.10 -2.58 -19.24
C ARG A 173 -12.23 -3.14 -18.10
N ALA A 174 -11.00 -2.63 -17.93
CA ALA A 174 -10.10 -3.07 -16.88
C ALA A 174 -10.68 -2.77 -15.47
N PHE A 175 -11.29 -1.59 -15.29
CA PHE A 175 -11.95 -1.20 -14.06
C PHE A 175 -13.13 -2.13 -13.74
N THR A 176 -14.02 -2.37 -14.73
CA THR A 176 -15.19 -3.24 -14.53
C THR A 176 -14.76 -4.67 -14.22
N ALA A 177 -13.75 -5.20 -14.92
CA ALA A 177 -13.23 -6.54 -14.66
C ALA A 177 -12.66 -6.72 -13.26
N ARG A 178 -12.05 -5.66 -12.69
CA ARG A 178 -11.38 -5.73 -11.38
C ARG A 178 -12.29 -5.33 -10.22
N VAL A 179 -13.16 -4.35 -10.43
CA VAL A 179 -14.02 -3.73 -9.39
C VAL A 179 -15.44 -4.29 -9.40
N GLY A 180 -15.82 -4.97 -10.50
CA GLY A 180 -17.16 -5.56 -10.67
C GLY A 180 -18.22 -4.59 -11.21
N LYS A 181 -17.94 -3.29 -11.27
CA LYS A 181 -18.85 -2.23 -11.74
C LYS A 181 -18.11 -1.27 -12.66
N SER A 182 -18.83 -0.62 -13.59
CA SER A 182 -18.23 0.42 -14.42
C SER A 182 -17.82 1.63 -13.55
N PRO A 183 -16.81 2.44 -13.98
CA PRO A 183 -16.39 3.63 -13.23
C PRO A 183 -17.56 4.59 -12.92
N ARG A 184 -18.49 4.73 -13.85
CA ARG A 184 -19.67 5.58 -13.69
C ARG A 184 -20.67 5.03 -12.66
N ALA A 185 -20.96 3.71 -12.74
CA ALA A 185 -21.87 3.06 -11.79
C ALA A 185 -21.27 3.04 -10.37
N TRP A 186 -19.96 2.91 -10.27
CA TRP A 186 -19.27 2.91 -8.99
C TRP A 186 -19.30 4.25 -8.26
N LEU A 187 -19.34 5.39 -9.00
CA LEU A 187 -19.48 6.74 -8.42
C LEU A 187 -20.89 7.05 -7.89
N THR A 188 -21.90 6.30 -8.31
CA THR A 188 -23.31 6.56 -7.94
C THR A 188 -23.76 5.71 -6.76
N ASP A 189 -22.93 4.79 -6.27
CA ASP A 189 -23.15 3.98 -5.07
C ASP A 189 -22.60 4.67 -3.82
#